data_cbe9aee1ce18be4f30a97960c67e5f2b
#
_entry.id   cbe9aee1ce18be4f30a97960c67e5f2b
#
_cell.length_a   1.000
_cell.length_b   1.000
_cell.length_c   1.000
_cell.angle_alpha   90.00
_cell.angle_beta   90.00
_cell.angle_gamma   90.00
#
_symmetry.space_group_name_H-M   'P 1'
#
loop_
_entity.id
_entity.type
_entity.pdbx_description
1 polymer ?
#
loop_
_entity_poly.entity_id
_entity_poly.type
_entity_poly.pdbx_seq_one_letter_code
_entity_poly.pdbx_strand_id
1 'polypeptide(L)'
;MEIVRAKEADSDVFWEKSLSIYAKRLELIASNIANADTPHYKARDVDFQAALSQAMRQPEAQSKGDQNFRSVLPNDPFPILYRVPSQASADNNTVDMDVERAELL
;
A
#
# COMPACT_ATOMS: atom_id res chain seq x y z
N MET A 1 -31.75 -13.12 6.88
CA MET A 1 -31.62 -11.72 6.41
C MET A 1 -30.49 -11.01 7.08
N GLU A 2 -30.42 -11.03 8.40
CA GLU A 2 -29.35 -10.35 9.11
C GLU A 2 -27.98 -10.94 8.80
N ILE A 3 -27.89 -12.26 8.64
CA ILE A 3 -26.63 -12.91 8.31
C ILE A 3 -26.13 -12.43 6.94
N VAL A 4 -27.05 -12.26 6.00
CA VAL A 4 -26.71 -11.78 4.66
C VAL A 4 -26.20 -10.35 4.73
N ARG A 5 -26.84 -9.51 5.53
CA ARG A 5 -26.41 -8.11 5.71
C ARG A 5 -25.04 -8.02 6.33
N ALA A 6 -24.76 -8.88 7.33
CA ALA A 6 -23.45 -8.89 7.97
C ALA A 6 -22.37 -9.27 6.97
N LYS A 7 -22.63 -10.23 6.11
CA LYS A 7 -21.69 -10.63 5.06
C LYS A 7 -21.48 -9.51 4.05
N GLU A 8 -22.54 -8.81 3.69
CA GLU A 8 -22.45 -7.69 2.77
C GLU A 8 -21.62 -6.57 3.36
N ALA A 9 -21.86 -6.23 4.64
CA ALA A 9 -21.12 -5.20 5.33
C ALA A 9 -19.64 -5.55 5.43
N ASP A 10 -19.33 -6.81 5.78
CA ASP A 10 -17.96 -7.28 5.87
C ASP A 10 -17.27 -7.24 4.50
N SER A 11 -18.02 -7.62 3.46
CA SER A 11 -17.50 -7.58 2.10
C SER A 11 -17.21 -6.15 1.65
N ASP A 12 -18.10 -5.21 1.98
CA ASP A 12 -17.91 -3.80 1.65
C ASP A 12 -16.69 -3.22 2.35
N VAL A 13 -16.51 -3.54 3.62
CA VAL A 13 -15.34 -3.09 4.38
C VAL A 13 -14.07 -3.67 3.78
N PHE A 14 -14.10 -4.94 3.44
CA PHE A 14 -12.96 -5.58 2.80
C PHE A 14 -12.57 -4.86 1.51
N TRP A 15 -13.56 -4.56 0.66
CA TRP A 15 -13.29 -3.90 -0.60
C TRP A 15 -12.76 -2.49 -0.41
N GLU A 16 -13.35 -1.73 0.51
CA GLU A 16 -12.86 -0.39 0.83
C GLU A 16 -11.41 -0.40 1.26
N LYS A 17 -11.07 -1.29 2.17
CA LYS A 17 -9.71 -1.36 2.68
C LYS A 17 -8.74 -1.85 1.62
N SER A 18 -9.16 -2.79 0.80
CA SER A 18 -8.34 -3.26 -0.32
C SER A 18 -8.06 -2.15 -1.30
N LEU A 19 -9.06 -1.34 -1.63
CA LEU A 19 -8.88 -0.22 -2.55
C LEU A 19 -7.93 0.83 -1.98
N SER A 20 -8.03 1.09 -0.68
CA SER A 20 -7.14 2.01 0.00
C SER A 20 -5.69 1.56 -0.08
N ILE A 21 -5.47 0.27 0.14
CA ILE A 21 -4.12 -0.31 0.06
C ILE A 21 -3.60 -0.26 -1.38
N TYR A 22 -4.46 -0.55 -2.35
CA TYR A 22 -4.08 -0.45 -3.75
C TYR A 22 -3.70 0.97 -4.14
N ALA A 23 -4.45 1.96 -3.65
CA ALA A 23 -4.13 3.35 -3.91
C ALA A 23 -2.75 3.70 -3.39
N LYS A 24 -2.43 3.24 -2.18
CA LYS A 24 -1.10 3.44 -1.61
C LYS A 24 -0.02 2.75 -2.42
N ARG A 25 -0.31 1.55 -2.88
CA ARG A 25 0.64 0.81 -3.70
C ARG A 25 0.94 1.53 -5.00
N LEU A 26 -0.10 2.04 -5.67
CA LEU A 26 0.08 2.80 -6.89
C LEU A 26 0.92 4.06 -6.67
N GLU A 27 0.73 4.71 -5.54
CA GLU A 27 1.54 5.87 -5.17
C GLU A 27 3.01 5.49 -5.04
N LEU A 28 3.30 4.37 -4.41
CA LEU A 28 4.68 3.92 -4.25
C LEU A 28 5.30 3.51 -5.59
N ILE A 29 4.54 2.84 -6.44
CA ILE A 29 5.02 2.46 -7.77
C ILE A 29 5.33 3.72 -8.58
N ALA A 30 4.45 4.72 -8.53
CA ALA A 30 4.69 5.98 -9.23
C ALA A 30 5.95 6.67 -8.71
N SER A 31 6.15 6.64 -7.40
CA SER A 31 7.36 7.19 -6.80
C SER A 31 8.62 6.43 -7.25
N ASN A 32 8.53 5.11 -7.30
CA ASN A 32 9.65 4.30 -7.80
C ASN A 32 10.01 4.68 -9.23
N ILE A 33 9.01 4.82 -10.08
CA ILE A 33 9.22 5.18 -11.48
C ILE A 33 9.85 6.58 -11.58
N ALA A 34 9.31 7.52 -10.81
CA ALA A 34 9.82 8.89 -10.82
C ALA A 34 11.27 8.98 -10.38
N ASN A 35 11.72 8.03 -9.56
CA ASN A 35 13.07 8.02 -8.99
C ASN A 35 13.96 6.95 -9.61
N ALA A 36 13.61 6.47 -10.79
CA ALA A 36 14.39 5.40 -11.45
C ALA A 36 15.83 5.80 -11.71
N ASP A 37 16.09 7.10 -11.87
CA ASP A 37 17.43 7.61 -12.12
C ASP A 37 18.07 8.31 -10.90
N THR A 38 17.40 8.25 -9.76
CA THR A 38 17.91 8.88 -8.54
C THR A 38 18.94 7.95 -7.89
N PRO A 39 20.19 8.40 -7.72
CA PRO A 39 21.19 7.54 -7.08
C PRO A 39 20.77 7.13 -5.67
N HIS A 40 21.04 5.90 -5.32
CA HIS A 40 20.76 5.32 -4.00
C HIS A 40 19.29 5.20 -3.64
N TYR A 41 18.36 5.45 -4.57
CA TYR A 41 16.95 5.32 -4.29
C TYR A 41 16.59 3.84 -4.08
N LYS A 42 15.81 3.58 -3.04
CA LYS A 42 15.38 2.22 -2.71
C LYS A 42 13.89 2.07 -3.07
N ALA A 43 13.61 1.21 -4.04
CA ALA A 43 12.24 0.94 -4.46
C ALA A 43 11.42 0.37 -3.31
N ARG A 44 10.18 0.84 -3.17
CA ARG A 44 9.28 0.45 -2.09
C ARG A 44 8.02 -0.17 -2.65
N ASP A 45 7.42 -1.03 -1.85
CA ASP A 45 6.11 -1.60 -2.14
C ASP A 45 5.37 -1.77 -0.84
N VAL A 46 4.06 -1.99 -0.92
CA VAL A 46 3.24 -2.27 0.25
C VAL A 46 3.22 -3.78 0.46
N ASP A 47 3.37 -4.22 1.71
CA ASP A 47 3.06 -5.60 2.07
C ASP A 47 1.55 -5.72 2.13
N PHE A 48 0.94 -6.12 1.01
CA PHE A 48 -0.51 -6.11 0.87
C PHE A 48 -1.19 -6.99 1.92
N GLN A 49 -0.67 -8.18 2.14
CA GLN A 49 -1.30 -9.09 3.11
C GLN A 49 -1.22 -8.56 4.52
N ALA A 50 -0.08 -8.04 4.91
CA ALA A 50 0.07 -7.47 6.25
C ALA A 50 -0.79 -6.22 6.41
N ALA A 51 -0.84 -5.38 5.37
CA ALA A 51 -1.66 -4.17 5.40
C ALA A 51 -3.13 -4.50 5.51
N LEU A 52 -3.61 -5.47 4.73
CA LEU A 52 -5.01 -5.88 4.75
C LEU A 52 -5.38 -6.49 6.09
N SER A 53 -4.54 -7.38 6.59
CA SER A 53 -4.75 -8.01 7.88
C SER A 53 -4.85 -6.99 9.00
N GLN A 54 -3.94 -6.02 9.00
CA GLN A 54 -3.95 -4.95 9.99
C GLN A 54 -5.18 -4.07 9.85
N ALA A 55 -5.54 -3.72 8.63
CA ALA A 55 -6.71 -2.87 8.37
C ALA A 55 -8.00 -3.55 8.80
N MET A 56 -8.12 -4.86 8.57
CA MET A 56 -9.33 -5.60 8.93
C MET A 56 -9.47 -5.80 10.45
N ARG A 57 -8.38 -5.67 11.19
CA ARG A 57 -8.43 -5.79 12.65
C ARG A 57 -8.76 -4.48 13.35
N GLN A 58 -8.68 -3.36 12.65
CA GLN A 58 -8.97 -2.06 13.26
C GLN A 58 -10.47 -1.83 13.30
N PRO A 59 -11.03 -1.50 14.47
CA PRO A 59 -12.44 -1.16 14.55
C PRO A 59 -12.74 0.11 13.75
N GLU A 60 -13.86 0.11 13.04
CA GLU A 60 -14.26 1.28 12.28
C GLU A 60 -14.52 2.50 13.16
N ALA A 61 -14.96 2.26 14.40
CA ALA A 61 -15.22 3.34 15.33
C ALA A 61 -13.99 4.22 15.57
N GLN A 62 -12.82 3.67 15.40
CA GLN A 62 -11.58 4.40 15.57
C GLN A 62 -11.25 5.31 14.39
N SER A 63 -11.92 5.13 13.29
CA SER A 63 -11.65 5.94 12.11
C SER A 63 -12.52 7.18 12.01
N LYS A 64 -13.34 7.44 13.03
CA LYS A 64 -14.24 8.58 13.02
C LYS A 64 -13.61 9.81 13.66
N GLY A 65 -14.10 10.97 13.29
CA GLY A 65 -13.68 12.24 13.86
C GLY A 65 -12.21 12.52 13.61
N ASP A 66 -11.49 12.78 14.66
CA ASP A 66 -10.08 13.14 14.57
C ASP A 66 -9.23 12.07 13.91
N GLN A 67 -9.70 10.84 13.93
CA GLN A 67 -8.98 9.74 13.32
C GLN A 67 -8.88 9.90 11.81
N ASN A 68 -9.90 10.43 11.19
CA ASN A 68 -9.89 10.67 9.76
C ASN A 68 -8.82 11.67 9.36
N PHE A 69 -8.63 12.66 10.18
CA PHE A 69 -7.58 13.64 9.95
C PHE A 69 -6.21 13.01 10.07
N ARG A 70 -6.04 12.17 11.07
CA ARG A 70 -4.75 11.52 11.29
C ARG A 70 -4.39 10.57 10.18
N SER A 71 -5.37 9.97 9.53
CA SER A 71 -5.09 9.02 8.47
C SER A 71 -4.46 9.67 7.24
N VAL A 72 -4.54 10.99 7.12
CA VAL A 72 -3.86 11.70 6.03
C VAL A 72 -2.47 12.18 6.43
N LEU A 73 -2.05 11.97 7.65
CA LEU A 73 -0.72 12.35 8.08
C LEU A 73 0.32 11.40 7.50
N PRO A 74 1.57 11.85 7.43
CA PRO A 74 2.63 11.02 6.84
C PRO A 74 2.91 9.73 7.59
N ASN A 75 2.42 9.60 8.80
CA ASN A 75 2.57 8.35 9.57
C ASN A 75 1.53 7.33 9.15
N ASP A 76 1.57 7.02 7.89
CA ASP A 76 0.70 6.04 7.30
C ASP A 76 1.01 4.68 7.91
N PRO A 77 -0.01 3.95 8.41
CA PRO A 77 0.23 2.66 9.06
C PRO A 77 0.50 1.52 8.08
N PHE A 78 0.52 1.78 6.78
CA PHE A 78 0.76 0.72 5.83
C PHE A 78 2.17 0.17 5.96
N PRO A 79 2.33 -1.15 6.15
CA PRO A 79 3.67 -1.75 6.16
C PRO A 79 4.32 -1.64 4.79
N ILE A 80 5.51 -1.07 4.78
CA ILE A 80 6.27 -0.82 3.56
C ILE A 80 7.42 -1.80 3.50
N LEU A 81 7.61 -2.40 2.33
CA LEU A 81 8.74 -3.27 2.06
C LEU A 81 9.67 -2.60 1.07
N TYR A 82 10.96 -2.83 1.24
CA TYR A 82 11.94 -2.43 0.24
C TYR A 82 12.22 -3.63 -0.66
N ARG A 83 12.22 -3.38 -1.96
CA ARG A 83 12.46 -4.45 -2.92
C ARG A 83 13.93 -4.83 -2.93
N VAL A 84 14.17 -6.14 -3.07
CA VAL A 84 15.51 -6.67 -3.26
C VAL A 84 15.80 -6.60 -4.76
N PRO A 85 16.87 -5.92 -5.18
CA PRO A 85 17.17 -5.82 -6.61
C PRO A 85 17.58 -7.17 -7.18
N SER A 86 17.15 -7.44 -8.41
CA SER A 86 17.56 -8.64 -9.12
C SER A 86 18.99 -8.53 -9.65
N GLN A 87 19.44 -7.30 -9.87
CA GLN A 87 20.78 -7.00 -10.33
C GLN A 87 21.30 -5.78 -9.59
N ALA A 88 22.60 -5.80 -9.29
CA ALA A 88 23.23 -4.63 -8.71
C ALA A 88 23.32 -3.53 -9.75
N SER A 89 23.09 -2.29 -9.32
CA SER A 89 23.25 -1.12 -10.18
C SER A 89 24.44 -0.31 -9.72
N ALA A 90 25.01 0.44 -10.64
CA ALA A 90 26.22 1.23 -10.36
C ALA A 90 25.93 2.34 -9.34
N ASP A 91 24.72 2.88 -9.32
CA ASP A 91 24.33 3.96 -8.41
C ASP A 91 23.57 3.49 -7.19
N ASN A 92 23.48 2.18 -6.97
CA ASN A 92 22.75 1.56 -5.87
C ASN A 92 21.24 1.86 -5.89
N ASN A 93 20.72 2.24 -7.05
CA ASN A 93 19.29 2.40 -7.24
C ASN A 93 18.65 1.01 -7.40
N THR A 94 17.59 0.72 -6.65
CA THR A 94 16.97 -0.61 -6.70
C THR A 94 15.68 -0.64 -7.49
N VAL A 95 15.37 0.42 -8.23
CA VAL A 95 14.20 0.45 -9.11
C VAL A 95 14.46 -0.43 -10.33
N ASP A 96 13.56 -1.35 -10.60
CA ASP A 96 13.57 -2.17 -11.81
C ASP A 96 12.33 -1.80 -12.61
N MET A 97 12.52 -1.13 -13.72
CA MET A 97 11.41 -0.61 -14.51
C MET A 97 10.52 -1.72 -15.06
N ASP A 98 11.08 -2.88 -15.33
CA ASP A 98 10.27 -4.01 -15.79
C ASP A 98 9.32 -4.48 -14.70
N VAL A 99 9.79 -4.52 -13.45
CA VAL A 99 8.96 -4.86 -12.31
C VAL A 99 7.88 -3.81 -12.10
N GLU A 100 8.25 -2.53 -12.16
CA GLU A 100 7.29 -1.44 -11.95
C GLU A 100 6.18 -1.47 -12.99
N ARG A 101 6.53 -1.69 -14.26
CA ARG A 101 5.54 -1.79 -15.31
C ARG A 101 4.61 -2.98 -15.11
N ALA A 102 5.17 -4.11 -14.71
CA ALA A 102 4.36 -5.30 -14.43
C ALA A 102 3.38 -5.06 -13.30
N GLU A 103 3.82 -4.35 -12.26
CA GLU A 103 2.96 -4.08 -11.11
C GLU A 103 1.86 -3.07 -11.40
N LEU A 104 2.04 -2.23 -12.42
CA LEU A 104 0.98 -1.31 -12.83
C LEU A 104 -0.16 -2.01 -13.56
N LEU A 105 0.10 -3.15 -14.16
CA LEU A 105 -0.91 -3.90 -14.89
C LEU A 105 -1.72 -4.78 -13.94
#